data_4734b266b9c4158bda4727d756e2a93a
#
_entry.id   4734b266b9c4158bda4727d756e2a93a
#
_cell.length_a   1.000
_cell.length_b   1.000
_cell.length_c   1.000
_cell.angle_alpha   90.00
_cell.angle_beta   90.00
_cell.angle_gamma   90.00
#
_symmetry.space_group_name_H-M   'P 1'
#
loop_
_entity.id
_entity.type
_entity.pdbx_description
1 polymer ?
#
loop_
_entity_poly.entity_id
_entity_poly.type
_entity_poly.pdbx_seq_one_letter_code
_entity_poly.pdbx_strand_id
1 'polypeptide(L)'
;RREGVIVRVACSRDGWGEIAPLPGFSEETIEQAQEQAIEWLTNWCHASCEAPRVPLDGCYPSVAFGISTAMDEMKRYLNEEGNYHTAPLCYGDPDELYSELNQMPGDKVAKIKVGMYEANRDGLIADMFLEAIPDLQLRLDANRQWTLEKALKFAEKVKPQHRSRIQ
;
A
#
# COMPACT_ATOMS: atom_id res chain seq x y z
N ARG A 1 17.89 -3.84 -1.57
CA ARG A 1 17.96 -2.46 -1.09
C ARG A 1 16.99 -1.62 -1.92
N ARG A 2 16.23 -0.72 -1.29
CA ARG A 2 15.37 0.23 -1.97
C ARG A 2 16.06 1.58 -1.98
N GLU A 3 16.05 2.24 -3.12
CA GLU A 3 16.59 3.59 -3.32
C GLU A 3 15.43 4.53 -3.63
N GLY A 4 15.56 5.79 -3.22
CA GLY A 4 14.54 6.80 -3.44
C GLY A 4 15.15 8.19 -3.51
N VAL A 5 14.34 9.13 -3.97
CA VAL A 5 14.67 10.56 -4.05
C VAL A 5 13.72 11.31 -3.11
N ILE A 6 14.27 12.21 -2.30
CA ILE A 6 13.47 13.13 -1.49
C ILE A 6 13.24 14.41 -2.29
N VAL A 7 11.99 14.79 -2.43
CA VAL A 7 11.56 16.05 -3.03
C VAL A 7 11.25 17.03 -1.90
N ARG A 8 11.81 18.22 -2.01
CA ARG A 8 11.43 19.36 -1.17
C ARG A 8 10.88 20.46 -2.07
N VAL A 9 9.69 20.91 -1.79
CA VAL A 9 9.10 22.10 -2.38
C VAL A 9 9.04 23.20 -1.32
N ALA A 10 9.37 24.42 -1.70
CA ALA A 10 9.43 25.55 -0.76
C ALA A 10 8.74 26.78 -1.37
N CYS A 11 7.86 27.39 -0.59
CA CYS A 11 7.25 28.68 -0.88
C CYS A 11 7.21 29.48 0.44
N SER A 12 6.04 29.75 0.99
CA SER A 12 5.88 30.26 2.37
C SER A 12 6.21 29.21 3.44
N ARG A 13 6.24 27.96 3.05
CA ARG A 13 6.51 26.76 3.86
C ARG A 13 7.19 25.70 3.01
N ASP A 14 7.83 24.78 3.69
CA ASP A 14 8.38 23.58 3.08
C ASP A 14 7.33 22.46 3.04
N GLY A 15 7.40 21.66 2.02
CA GLY A 15 6.73 20.37 1.93
C GLY A 15 7.67 19.31 1.40
N TRP A 16 7.56 18.11 1.90
CA TRP A 16 8.44 16.99 1.61
C TRP A 16 7.69 15.81 1.03
N GLY A 17 8.31 15.11 0.11
CA GLY A 17 7.78 13.90 -0.47
C GLY A 17 8.87 12.93 -0.84
N GLU A 18 8.54 11.64 -0.86
CA GLU A 18 9.46 10.57 -1.25
C GLU A 18 9.03 9.98 -2.59
N ILE A 19 9.97 9.90 -3.53
CA ILE A 19 9.85 9.18 -4.81
C ILE A 19 10.71 7.93 -4.69
N ALA A 20 10.08 6.78 -4.52
CA ALA A 20 10.79 5.54 -4.28
C ALA A 20 10.15 4.36 -5.04
N PRO A 21 10.42 4.24 -6.34
CA PRO A 21 9.95 3.12 -7.12
C PRO A 21 10.43 1.81 -6.51
N LEU A 22 9.60 0.78 -6.55
CA LEU A 22 9.93 -0.52 -6.00
C LEU A 22 10.35 -1.45 -7.14
N PRO A 23 11.64 -1.87 -7.18
CA PRO A 23 12.12 -2.79 -8.21
C PRO A 23 11.27 -4.07 -8.30
N GLY A 24 10.87 -4.42 -9.52
CA GLY A 24 9.99 -5.56 -9.80
C GLY A 24 8.49 -5.30 -9.57
N PHE A 25 8.12 -4.12 -9.06
CA PHE A 25 6.72 -3.71 -8.85
C PHE A 25 6.37 -2.44 -9.62
N SER A 26 7.23 -1.43 -9.55
CA SER A 26 7.07 -0.20 -10.32
C SER A 26 7.46 -0.45 -11.78
N GLU A 27 6.87 0.29 -12.69
CA GLU A 27 7.21 0.25 -14.12
C GLU A 27 8.50 1.01 -14.40
N GLU A 28 8.72 2.08 -13.64
CA GLU A 28 9.88 2.97 -13.73
C GLU A 28 11.07 2.50 -12.91
N THR A 29 12.26 2.86 -13.36
CA THR A 29 13.49 2.79 -12.58
C THR A 29 13.66 4.05 -11.72
N ILE A 30 14.63 4.04 -10.79
CA ILE A 30 14.93 5.23 -9.97
C ILE A 30 15.47 6.37 -10.83
N GLU A 31 16.25 6.07 -11.86
CA GLU A 31 16.81 7.06 -12.79
C GLU A 31 15.68 7.73 -13.59
N GLN A 32 14.76 6.95 -14.16
CA GLN A 32 13.60 7.46 -14.89
C GLN A 32 12.69 8.32 -14.00
N ALA A 33 12.46 7.87 -12.78
CA ALA A 33 11.67 8.63 -11.81
C ALA A 33 12.34 9.95 -11.44
N GLN A 34 13.67 9.96 -11.27
CA GLN A 34 14.44 11.16 -10.98
C GLN A 34 14.41 12.15 -12.15
N GLU A 35 14.63 11.69 -13.37
CA GLU A 35 14.58 12.53 -14.58
C GLU A 35 13.20 13.19 -14.73
N GLN A 36 12.14 12.43 -14.62
CA GLN A 36 10.78 12.97 -14.72
C GLN A 36 10.45 13.95 -13.59
N ALA A 37 10.91 13.67 -12.38
CA ALA A 37 10.71 14.58 -11.25
C ALA A 37 11.42 15.92 -11.46
N ILE A 38 12.66 15.90 -11.97
CA ILE A 38 13.42 17.11 -12.31
C ILE A 38 12.70 17.91 -13.39
N GLU A 39 12.25 17.26 -14.45
CA GLU A 39 11.49 17.91 -15.53
C GLU A 39 10.22 18.57 -15.00
N TRP A 40 9.42 17.84 -14.21
CA TRP A 40 8.19 18.36 -13.65
C TRP A 40 8.43 19.55 -12.73
N LEU A 41 9.41 19.45 -11.82
CA LEU A 41 9.76 20.53 -10.88
C LEU A 41 10.32 21.75 -11.61
N THR A 42 11.08 21.57 -12.68
CA THR A 42 11.58 22.67 -13.52
C THR A 42 10.41 23.42 -14.16
N ASN A 43 9.46 22.69 -14.74
CA ASN A 43 8.27 23.28 -15.35
C ASN A 43 7.41 24.00 -14.28
N TRP A 44 7.28 23.42 -13.10
CA TRP A 44 6.55 24.04 -11.99
C TRP A 44 7.21 25.33 -11.52
N CYS A 45 8.54 25.36 -11.40
CA CYS A 45 9.27 26.57 -11.03
C CYS A 45 9.16 27.71 -12.08
N HIS A 46 9.02 27.35 -13.35
CA HIS A 46 8.86 28.33 -14.42
C HIS A 46 7.39 28.75 -14.65
N ALA A 47 6.43 28.01 -14.08
CA ALA A 47 5.03 28.38 -14.17
C ALA A 47 4.79 29.69 -13.38
N SER A 48 4.05 30.64 -13.96
CA SER A 48 3.65 31.85 -13.25
C SER A 48 2.67 31.47 -12.13
N CYS A 49 2.59 32.29 -11.08
CA CYS A 49 1.64 32.11 -9.98
C CYS A 49 0.16 32.10 -10.46
N GLU A 50 -0.10 32.62 -11.66
CA GLU A 50 -1.40 32.66 -12.31
C GLU A 50 -1.64 31.49 -13.29
N ALA A 51 -0.60 30.70 -13.57
CA ALA A 51 -0.71 29.57 -14.48
C ALA A 51 -1.54 28.43 -13.86
N PRO A 52 -2.28 27.67 -14.68
CA PRO A 52 -2.92 26.45 -14.22
C PRO A 52 -1.87 25.51 -13.60
N ARG A 53 -2.27 24.75 -12.56
CA ARG A 53 -1.40 23.79 -11.89
C ARG A 53 -0.76 22.87 -12.93
N VAL A 54 0.56 22.66 -12.84
CA VAL A 54 1.23 21.65 -13.65
C VAL A 54 0.59 20.29 -13.32
N PRO A 55 -0.03 19.62 -14.28
CA PRO A 55 -0.69 18.36 -14.03
C PRO A 55 0.31 17.27 -13.68
N LEU A 56 -0.12 16.29 -12.90
CA LEU A 56 0.64 15.07 -12.61
C LEU A 56 0.24 13.92 -13.55
N ASP A 57 -0.70 14.19 -14.46
CA ASP A 57 -1.12 13.22 -15.46
C ASP A 57 0.05 12.84 -16.36
N GLY A 58 0.25 11.55 -16.57
CA GLY A 58 1.39 11.03 -17.31
C GLY A 58 2.71 10.92 -16.52
N CYS A 59 2.72 11.32 -15.25
CA CYS A 59 3.84 11.00 -14.38
C CYS A 59 3.81 9.53 -13.97
N TYR A 60 5.00 8.98 -13.76
CA TYR A 60 5.12 7.68 -13.09
C TYR A 60 4.46 7.72 -11.71
N PRO A 61 3.84 6.62 -11.26
CA PRO A 61 3.11 6.61 -9.99
C PRO A 61 3.92 7.06 -8.78
N SER A 62 5.20 6.66 -8.68
CA SER A 62 6.07 7.08 -7.60
C SER A 62 6.38 8.58 -7.64
N VAL A 63 6.55 9.14 -8.83
CA VAL A 63 6.79 10.58 -9.04
C VAL A 63 5.56 11.39 -8.67
N ALA A 64 4.39 10.99 -9.19
CA ALA A 64 3.13 11.64 -8.88
C ALA A 64 2.85 11.62 -7.36
N PHE A 65 3.10 10.50 -6.69
CA PHE A 65 2.93 10.36 -5.25
C PHE A 65 3.87 11.29 -4.48
N GLY A 66 5.18 11.26 -4.77
CA GLY A 66 6.14 12.07 -4.04
C GLY A 66 5.91 13.57 -4.21
N ILE A 67 5.62 14.01 -5.43
CA ILE A 67 5.34 15.43 -5.69
C ILE A 67 4.01 15.86 -5.05
N SER A 68 2.93 15.08 -5.20
CA SER A 68 1.64 15.43 -4.59
C SER A 68 1.75 15.50 -3.06
N THR A 69 2.46 14.56 -2.43
CA THR A 69 2.69 14.55 -0.99
C THR A 69 3.42 15.82 -0.54
N ALA A 70 4.51 16.21 -1.22
CA ALA A 70 5.24 17.44 -0.94
C ALA A 70 4.35 18.69 -1.08
N MET A 71 3.51 18.74 -2.11
CA MET A 71 2.60 19.86 -2.34
C MET A 71 1.49 19.92 -1.28
N ASP A 72 0.97 18.79 -0.87
CA ASP A 72 -0.12 18.71 0.12
C ASP A 72 0.40 19.02 1.53
N GLU A 73 1.61 18.59 1.88
CA GLU A 73 2.25 18.98 3.13
C GLU A 73 2.49 20.49 3.17
N MET A 74 3.06 21.08 2.11
CA MET A 74 3.26 22.51 1.99
C MET A 74 1.96 23.30 2.19
N LYS A 75 0.81 22.76 1.75
CA LYS A 75 -0.52 23.37 1.88
C LYS A 75 -1.24 23.01 3.19
N ARG A 76 -0.65 22.20 4.05
CA ARG A 76 -1.28 21.65 5.27
C ARG A 76 -2.51 20.80 5.02
N TYR A 77 -2.55 20.07 3.93
CA TYR A 77 -3.62 19.11 3.67
C TYR A 77 -3.37 17.75 4.34
N LEU A 78 -2.12 17.48 4.76
CA LEU A 78 -1.78 16.29 5.51
C LEU A 78 -1.94 16.52 7.00
N ASN A 79 -2.44 15.51 7.71
CA ASN A 79 -2.47 15.52 9.17
C ASN A 79 -1.04 15.40 9.70
N GLU A 80 -0.70 16.23 10.69
CA GLU A 80 0.62 16.21 11.32
C GLU A 80 0.81 15.00 12.23
N GLU A 81 -0.28 14.47 12.77
CA GLU A 81 -0.27 13.31 13.65
C GLU A 81 -1.26 12.25 13.20
N GLY A 82 -0.86 10.98 13.32
CA GLY A 82 -1.70 9.84 13.06
C GLY A 82 -1.46 8.75 14.09
N ASN A 83 -2.52 8.09 14.51
CA ASN A 83 -2.43 6.90 15.35
C ASN A 83 -2.50 5.67 14.45
N TYR A 84 -1.33 5.11 14.14
CA TYR A 84 -1.21 3.98 13.22
C TYR A 84 -0.80 2.71 13.95
N HIS A 85 -1.58 1.65 13.75
CA HIS A 85 -1.25 0.31 14.24
C HIS A 85 -0.84 -0.57 13.06
N THR A 86 0.26 -1.27 13.21
CA THR A 86 0.73 -2.24 12.22
C THR A 86 0.02 -3.57 12.44
N ALA A 87 -0.67 -4.08 11.42
CA ALA A 87 -1.15 -5.46 11.45
C ALA A 87 0.04 -6.41 11.25
N PRO A 88 0.26 -7.39 12.14
CA PRO A 88 1.33 -8.36 11.97
C PRO A 88 1.14 -9.13 10.65
N LEU A 89 2.27 -9.39 9.99
CA LEU A 89 2.30 -10.19 8.78
C LEU A 89 2.39 -11.66 9.17
N CYS A 90 1.36 -12.42 8.84
CA CYS A 90 1.34 -13.86 8.99
C CYS A 90 2.06 -14.50 7.80
N TYR A 91 3.17 -15.16 8.09
CA TYR A 91 3.96 -15.90 7.12
C TYR A 91 4.55 -17.14 7.81
N GLY A 92 4.31 -18.32 7.28
CA GLY A 92 4.85 -19.55 7.83
C GLY A 92 3.83 -20.68 7.94
N ASP A 93 4.09 -21.58 8.89
CA ASP A 93 3.24 -22.73 9.15
C ASP A 93 1.90 -22.29 9.77
N PRO A 94 0.75 -22.76 9.27
CA PRO A 94 -0.56 -22.41 9.81
C PRO A 94 -0.74 -22.74 11.29
N ASP A 95 -0.13 -23.81 11.80
CA ASP A 95 -0.27 -24.22 13.20
C ASP A 95 0.50 -23.26 14.14
N GLU A 96 1.69 -22.79 13.71
CA GLU A 96 2.46 -21.78 14.45
C GLU A 96 1.70 -20.45 14.46
N LEU A 97 1.20 -20.03 13.31
CA LEU A 97 0.42 -18.80 13.15
C LEU A 97 -0.87 -18.81 13.98
N TYR A 98 -1.54 -19.95 14.07
CA TYR A 98 -2.72 -20.07 14.91
C TYR A 98 -2.42 -19.72 16.36
N SER A 99 -1.31 -20.24 16.89
CA SER A 99 -0.91 -19.99 18.28
C SER A 99 -0.61 -18.50 18.51
N GLU A 100 0.12 -17.87 17.59
CA GLU A 100 0.46 -16.44 17.65
C GLU A 100 -0.79 -15.56 17.58
N LEU A 101 -1.67 -15.82 16.63
CA LEU A 101 -2.90 -15.05 16.43
C LEU A 101 -3.88 -15.20 17.59
N ASN A 102 -3.99 -16.41 18.15
CA ASN A 102 -4.88 -16.64 19.28
C ASN A 102 -4.42 -15.93 20.55
N GLN A 103 -3.12 -15.71 20.72
CA GLN A 103 -2.51 -15.01 21.86
C GLN A 103 -2.36 -13.48 21.62
N MET A 104 -2.69 -12.99 20.45
CA MET A 104 -2.57 -11.56 20.12
C MET A 104 -3.44 -10.71 21.05
N PRO A 105 -2.88 -9.69 21.71
CA PRO A 105 -3.65 -8.80 22.58
C PRO A 105 -4.46 -7.77 21.77
N GLY A 106 -5.60 -7.35 22.31
CA GLY A 106 -6.45 -6.32 21.71
C GLY A 106 -7.22 -6.80 20.49
N ASP A 107 -7.52 -5.88 19.56
CA ASP A 107 -8.21 -6.20 18.32
C ASP A 107 -7.30 -7.04 17.42
N LYS A 108 -7.72 -8.26 17.15
CA LYS A 108 -6.96 -9.22 16.36
C LYS A 108 -7.09 -8.91 14.87
N VAL A 109 -6.20 -8.09 14.36
CA VAL A 109 -6.09 -7.80 12.93
C VAL A 109 -4.76 -8.31 12.41
N ALA A 110 -4.78 -9.24 11.46
CA ALA A 110 -3.57 -9.82 10.89
C ALA A 110 -3.56 -9.69 9.35
N LYS A 111 -2.37 -9.54 8.78
CA LYS A 111 -2.18 -9.50 7.33
C LYS A 111 -1.66 -10.85 6.84
N ILE A 112 -2.36 -11.45 5.87
CA ILE A 112 -1.95 -12.69 5.20
C ILE A 112 -1.58 -12.40 3.74
N LYS A 113 -0.42 -12.90 3.31
CA LYS A 113 -0.07 -12.94 1.88
C LYS A 113 -0.80 -14.09 1.21
N VAL A 114 -1.53 -13.75 0.15
CA VAL A 114 -2.27 -14.70 -0.70
C VAL A 114 -1.80 -14.56 -2.15
N GLY A 115 -2.14 -15.53 -2.99
CA GLY A 115 -1.78 -15.51 -4.40
C GLY A 115 -0.41 -16.11 -4.72
N MET A 116 0.34 -16.57 -3.72
CA MET A 116 1.56 -17.36 -3.92
C MET A 116 1.25 -18.83 -4.22
N TYR A 117 0.10 -19.28 -3.80
CA TYR A 117 -0.41 -20.65 -3.99
C TYR A 117 -1.74 -20.63 -4.75
N GLU A 118 -2.38 -21.80 -4.84
CA GLU A 118 -3.70 -21.93 -5.41
C GLU A 118 -4.75 -21.15 -4.60
N ALA A 119 -5.58 -20.34 -5.28
CA ALA A 119 -6.58 -19.49 -4.65
C ALA A 119 -7.56 -20.26 -3.74
N ASN A 120 -7.91 -21.48 -4.13
CA ASN A 120 -8.75 -22.36 -3.32
C ASN A 120 -8.09 -22.71 -1.98
N ARG A 121 -6.77 -22.98 -1.98
CA ARG A 121 -5.99 -23.29 -0.78
C ARG A 121 -5.93 -22.08 0.13
N ASP A 122 -5.61 -20.90 -0.43
CA ASP A 122 -5.54 -19.66 0.32
C ASP A 122 -6.88 -19.32 0.97
N GLY A 123 -8.00 -19.54 0.26
CA GLY A 123 -9.35 -19.34 0.77
C GLY A 123 -9.72 -20.30 1.91
N LEU A 124 -9.34 -21.57 1.80
CA LEU A 124 -9.57 -22.56 2.88
C LEU A 124 -8.77 -22.22 4.13
N ILE A 125 -7.50 -21.83 3.99
CA ILE A 125 -6.65 -21.44 5.12
C ILE A 125 -7.21 -20.19 5.81
N ALA A 126 -7.61 -19.17 5.05
CA ALA A 126 -8.24 -17.98 5.60
C ALA A 126 -9.53 -18.31 6.36
N ASP A 127 -10.39 -19.16 5.80
CA ASP A 127 -11.64 -19.59 6.44
C ASP A 127 -11.39 -20.38 7.72
N MET A 128 -10.37 -21.26 7.74
CA MET A 128 -9.95 -22.01 8.94
C MET A 128 -9.52 -21.06 10.08
N PHE A 129 -8.70 -20.05 9.79
CA PHE A 129 -8.31 -19.07 10.82
C PHE A 129 -9.51 -18.29 11.35
N LEU A 130 -10.40 -17.85 10.47
CA LEU A 130 -11.60 -17.12 10.85
C LEU A 130 -12.60 -17.96 11.64
N GLU A 131 -12.68 -19.27 11.38
CA GLU A 131 -13.49 -20.21 12.17
C GLU A 131 -12.88 -20.44 13.55
N ALA A 132 -11.56 -20.67 13.60
CA ALA A 132 -10.85 -21.03 14.82
C ALA A 132 -10.66 -19.84 15.79
N ILE A 133 -10.61 -18.60 15.27
CA ILE A 133 -10.40 -17.39 16.05
C ILE A 133 -11.53 -16.38 15.76
N PRO A 134 -12.61 -16.40 16.55
CA PRO A 134 -13.84 -15.64 16.24
C PRO A 134 -13.70 -14.13 16.18
N ASP A 135 -12.73 -13.54 16.89
CA ASP A 135 -12.42 -12.11 16.96
C ASP A 135 -11.34 -11.66 15.96
N LEU A 136 -10.82 -12.57 15.14
CA LEU A 136 -9.80 -12.27 14.12
C LEU A 136 -10.42 -11.57 12.90
N GLN A 137 -9.75 -10.50 12.44
CA GLN A 137 -9.95 -9.87 11.14
C GLN A 137 -8.70 -10.08 10.28
N LEU A 138 -8.90 -10.38 9.00
CA LEU A 138 -7.80 -10.64 8.06
C LEU A 138 -7.72 -9.56 7.00
N ARG A 139 -6.52 -9.03 6.79
CA ARG A 139 -6.15 -8.23 5.63
C ARG A 139 -5.45 -9.11 4.61
N LEU A 140 -6.00 -9.18 3.41
CA LEU A 140 -5.45 -10.01 2.35
C LEU A 140 -4.57 -9.18 1.43
N ASP A 141 -3.35 -9.66 1.18
CA ASP A 141 -2.43 -9.02 0.25
C ASP A 141 -2.03 -10.01 -0.86
N ALA A 142 -2.67 -9.86 -2.01
CA ALA A 142 -2.40 -10.68 -3.18
C ALA A 142 -1.20 -10.18 -4.01
N ASN A 143 -0.58 -9.06 -3.66
CA ASN A 143 0.56 -8.50 -4.36
C ASN A 143 0.40 -8.47 -5.90
N ARG A 144 -0.79 -8.13 -6.40
CA ARG A 144 -1.16 -8.12 -7.83
C ARG A 144 -1.13 -9.49 -8.53
N GLN A 145 -1.05 -10.59 -7.78
CA GLN A 145 -0.98 -11.95 -8.33
C GLN A 145 -2.35 -12.53 -8.71
N TRP A 146 -3.44 -11.88 -8.30
CA TRP A 146 -4.78 -12.37 -8.59
C TRP A 146 -5.35 -11.76 -9.87
N THR A 147 -5.99 -12.65 -10.66
CA THR A 147 -7.02 -12.29 -11.63
C THR A 147 -8.37 -12.27 -10.93
N LEU A 148 -9.40 -11.71 -11.56
CA LEU A 148 -10.77 -11.78 -11.06
C LEU A 148 -11.21 -13.23 -10.78
N GLU A 149 -10.88 -14.16 -11.68
CA GLU A 149 -11.21 -15.58 -11.53
C GLU A 149 -10.57 -16.16 -10.25
N LYS A 150 -9.30 -15.87 -9.98
CA LYS A 150 -8.61 -16.32 -8.75
C LYS A 150 -9.26 -15.73 -7.50
N ALA A 151 -9.59 -14.43 -7.53
CA ALA A 151 -10.27 -13.78 -6.42
C ALA A 151 -11.63 -14.41 -6.11
N LEU A 152 -12.40 -14.75 -7.14
CA LEU A 152 -13.69 -15.44 -7.00
C LEU A 152 -13.51 -16.86 -6.43
N LYS A 153 -12.53 -17.63 -6.92
CA LYS A 153 -12.21 -18.96 -6.39
C LYS A 153 -11.82 -18.92 -4.91
N PHE A 154 -11.05 -17.91 -4.51
CA PHE A 154 -10.76 -17.67 -3.09
C PHE A 154 -12.05 -17.41 -2.30
N ALA A 155 -12.87 -16.45 -2.77
CA ALA A 155 -14.09 -16.03 -2.08
C ALA A 155 -15.12 -17.16 -1.93
N GLU A 156 -15.18 -18.11 -2.87
CA GLU A 156 -16.04 -19.31 -2.80
C GLU A 156 -15.68 -20.23 -1.63
N LYS A 157 -14.42 -20.22 -1.18
CA LYS A 157 -13.94 -21.05 -0.08
C LYS A 157 -14.15 -20.43 1.30
N VAL A 158 -14.40 -19.11 1.33
CA VAL A 158 -14.70 -18.40 2.58
C VAL A 158 -16.20 -18.44 2.85
N LYS A 159 -16.57 -18.98 4.00
CA LYS A 159 -17.97 -19.05 4.43
C LYS A 159 -18.61 -17.67 4.51
N PRO A 160 -19.88 -17.51 4.12
CA PRO A 160 -20.56 -16.21 4.11
C PRO A 160 -20.45 -15.42 5.43
N GLN A 161 -20.55 -16.10 6.57
CA GLN A 161 -20.47 -15.47 7.91
C GLN A 161 -19.08 -14.91 8.24
N HIS A 162 -18.03 -15.35 7.56
CA HIS A 162 -16.65 -14.89 7.79
C HIS A 162 -16.26 -13.71 6.89
N ARG A 163 -16.98 -13.48 5.80
CA ARG A 163 -16.61 -12.49 4.77
C ARG A 163 -16.53 -11.06 5.30
N SER A 164 -17.37 -10.71 6.29
CA SER A 164 -17.34 -9.38 6.94
C SER A 164 -16.06 -9.11 7.74
N ARG A 165 -15.29 -10.15 8.05
CA ARG A 165 -14.02 -10.07 8.77
C ARG A 165 -12.78 -10.06 7.85
N ILE A 166 -12.99 -10.00 6.54
CA ILE A 166 -11.94 -9.84 5.53
C ILE A 166 -11.91 -8.39 5.04
N GLN A 167 -10.69 -7.81 5.05
CA GLN A 167 -10.40 -6.45 4.62
C GLN A 167 -9.49 -6.44 3.39
#